data_8cc8b2268f487445cc70db199b03fefc
#
_entry.id   8cc8b2268f487445cc70db199b03fefc
#
_cell.length_a   1.000
_cell.length_b   1.000
_cell.length_c   1.000
_cell.angle_alpha   90.00
_cell.angle_beta   90.00
_cell.angle_gamma   90.00
#
_symmetry.space_group_name_H-M   'P 1'
#
loop_
_entity.id
_entity.type
_entity.pdbx_description
1 polymer ?
#
loop_
_entity_poly.entity_id
_entity_poly.type
_entity_poly.pdbx_seq_one_letter_code
_entity_poly.pdbx_strand_id
1 'polypeptide(L)'
;MEELFSHTFKALRHELGHDRPCDSRPMWQQRQSADSDFCRALVSNGYMTEAQMQHAVQRYHLGCSRDGGVIFWQIDTLGQIFDGKIMYYRPDCHRDHERHPQWVSNRLKHHYLGDDKELIASIPSCHCLFGTHLLSEELIVKSEEFATALESSVSGSPVGNSQLYTLNSQLRPVAVVEAEKTAVILSEHYSAYLWLAAGGLFELTAEKLFPLHHHRIVLFPDTDPDLKAYTRWYEVAHEARRLYGCNVTVSPLLELNATPEQKQRKIDLVDYLFKK
;
A
#
# COMPACT_ATOMS: atom_id res chain seq x y z
N MET A 1 -2.54 12.21 -15.61
CA MET A 1 -2.27 10.77 -15.38
C MET A 1 -3.53 9.98 -15.04
N GLU A 2 -4.54 10.60 -14.43
CA GLU A 2 -5.84 9.99 -14.12
C GLU A 2 -6.61 9.47 -15.35
N GLU A 3 -6.52 10.19 -16.46
CA GLU A 3 -7.20 9.79 -17.70
C GLU A 3 -6.59 8.54 -18.33
N LEU A 4 -5.29 8.29 -18.18
CA LEU A 4 -4.62 7.21 -18.93
C LEU A 4 -5.04 5.80 -18.49
N PHE A 5 -5.20 5.53 -17.21
CA PHE A 5 -5.57 4.19 -16.72
C PHE A 5 -7.06 3.91 -16.91
N SER A 6 -7.91 4.89 -16.57
CA SER A 6 -9.34 4.82 -16.85
C SER A 6 -9.59 4.74 -18.36
N HIS A 7 -8.82 5.47 -19.18
CA HIS A 7 -8.89 5.39 -20.64
C HIS A 7 -8.36 4.05 -21.18
N THR A 8 -7.27 3.49 -20.61
CA THR A 8 -6.71 2.22 -21.08
C THR A 8 -7.69 1.07 -20.86
N PHE A 9 -8.33 1.00 -19.68
CA PHE A 9 -9.36 -0.02 -19.43
C PHE A 9 -10.64 0.23 -20.23
N LYS A 10 -11.05 1.49 -20.43
CA LYS A 10 -12.19 1.84 -21.28
C LYS A 10 -11.88 1.59 -22.76
N ALA A 11 -10.69 1.95 -23.24
CA ALA A 11 -10.25 1.71 -24.61
C ALA A 11 -10.15 0.21 -24.92
N LEU A 12 -9.56 -0.59 -24.04
CA LEU A 12 -9.54 -2.05 -24.15
C LEU A 12 -10.94 -2.67 -24.21
N ARG A 13 -11.90 -2.15 -23.44
CA ARG A 13 -13.30 -2.61 -23.50
C ARG A 13 -13.98 -2.22 -24.80
N HIS A 14 -13.75 -1.02 -25.29
CA HIS A 14 -14.35 -0.50 -26.52
C HIS A 14 -13.82 -1.21 -27.77
N GLU A 15 -12.50 -1.44 -27.85
CA GLU A 15 -11.87 -2.15 -28.97
C GLU A 15 -12.24 -3.64 -29.02
N LEU A 16 -12.53 -4.26 -27.87
CA LEU A 16 -12.86 -5.68 -27.78
C LEU A 16 -14.36 -6.00 -27.88
N GLY A 17 -15.22 -5.00 -28.13
CA GLY A 17 -16.65 -5.20 -28.41
C GLY A 17 -17.44 -5.84 -27.27
N HIS A 18 -16.98 -5.75 -26.03
CA HIS A 18 -17.64 -6.35 -24.88
C HIS A 18 -18.60 -5.38 -24.16
N ASP A 19 -19.71 -5.05 -24.82
CA ASP A 19 -20.87 -4.33 -24.24
C ASP A 19 -21.76 -5.25 -23.38
N ARG A 20 -21.19 -6.14 -22.57
CA ARG A 20 -22.00 -6.81 -21.54
C ARG A 20 -22.15 -5.88 -20.35
N PRO A 21 -23.35 -5.80 -19.71
CA PRO A 21 -23.49 -5.06 -18.45
C PRO A 21 -22.50 -5.61 -17.45
N CYS A 22 -21.41 -4.88 -17.24
CA CYS A 22 -20.39 -5.22 -16.26
C CYS A 22 -20.94 -4.83 -14.89
N ASP A 23 -20.71 -5.67 -13.89
CA ASP A 23 -20.87 -5.31 -12.50
C ASP A 23 -20.24 -3.92 -12.31
N SER A 24 -21.05 -2.93 -11.93
CA SER A 24 -20.62 -1.54 -11.79
C SER A 24 -19.71 -1.31 -10.58
N ARG A 25 -19.53 -2.35 -9.74
CA ARG A 25 -18.63 -2.30 -8.59
C ARG A 25 -17.17 -2.21 -9.05
N PRO A 26 -16.30 -1.45 -8.36
CA PRO A 26 -14.88 -1.47 -8.62
C PRO A 26 -14.30 -2.90 -8.58
N MET A 27 -13.28 -3.15 -9.36
CA MET A 27 -12.68 -4.50 -9.49
C MET A 27 -12.22 -5.07 -8.13
N TRP A 28 -11.71 -4.22 -7.23
CA TRP A 28 -11.29 -4.63 -5.89
C TRP A 28 -12.47 -5.14 -5.05
N GLN A 29 -13.64 -4.52 -5.14
CA GLN A 29 -14.84 -4.99 -4.44
C GLN A 29 -15.31 -6.35 -4.95
N GLN A 30 -15.16 -6.62 -6.24
CA GLN A 30 -15.54 -7.91 -6.83
C GLN A 30 -14.61 -9.05 -6.41
N ARG A 31 -13.38 -8.72 -5.98
CA ARG A 31 -12.32 -9.68 -5.61
C ARG A 31 -11.93 -9.64 -4.15
N GLN A 32 -12.54 -8.77 -3.36
CA GLN A 32 -12.26 -8.68 -1.92
C GLN A 32 -12.63 -10.00 -1.23
N SER A 33 -11.65 -10.63 -0.59
CA SER A 33 -11.84 -11.93 0.06
C SER A 33 -10.70 -12.23 1.03
N ALA A 34 -11.05 -12.87 2.15
CA ALA A 34 -10.11 -13.44 3.10
C ALA A 34 -9.64 -14.87 2.73
N ASP A 35 -10.07 -15.41 1.58
CA ASP A 35 -9.84 -16.83 1.22
C ASP A 35 -8.47 -17.09 0.58
N SER A 36 -7.59 -16.10 0.51
CA SER A 36 -6.24 -16.30 -0.01
C SER A 36 -5.38 -17.17 0.91
N ASP A 37 -4.37 -17.85 0.34
CA ASP A 37 -3.39 -18.61 1.12
C ASP A 37 -2.67 -17.74 2.14
N PHE A 38 -2.42 -16.48 1.80
CA PHE A 38 -1.85 -15.48 2.67
C PHE A 38 -2.71 -15.24 3.93
N CYS A 39 -4.00 -14.96 3.76
CA CYS A 39 -4.89 -14.69 4.89
C CYS A 39 -4.97 -15.89 5.84
N ARG A 40 -5.09 -17.12 5.29
CA ARG A 40 -5.07 -18.35 6.08
C ARG A 40 -3.74 -18.53 6.82
N ALA A 41 -2.62 -18.27 6.15
CA ALA A 41 -1.30 -18.40 6.75
C ALA A 41 -1.07 -17.40 7.89
N LEU A 42 -1.54 -16.15 7.78
CA LEU A 42 -1.41 -15.17 8.85
C LEU A 42 -2.12 -15.60 10.13
N VAL A 43 -3.33 -16.14 10.02
CA VAL A 43 -4.10 -16.63 11.17
C VAL A 43 -3.49 -17.89 11.74
N SER A 44 -3.17 -18.89 10.91
CA SER A 44 -2.64 -20.19 11.37
C SER A 44 -1.26 -20.07 12.02
N ASN A 45 -0.45 -19.09 11.65
CA ASN A 45 0.86 -18.83 12.27
C ASN A 45 0.79 -17.81 13.43
N GLY A 46 -0.41 -17.36 13.82
CA GLY A 46 -0.61 -16.49 14.97
C GLY A 46 -0.05 -15.07 14.78
N TYR A 47 0.06 -14.58 13.54
CA TYR A 47 0.35 -13.17 13.27
C TYR A 47 -0.86 -12.29 13.55
N MET A 48 -2.07 -12.82 13.34
CA MET A 48 -3.35 -12.14 13.55
C MET A 48 -4.41 -13.12 14.05
N THR A 49 -5.38 -12.61 14.78
CA THR A 49 -6.65 -13.29 15.01
C THR A 49 -7.52 -13.24 13.75
N GLU A 50 -8.53 -14.08 13.67
CA GLU A 50 -9.50 -14.05 12.56
C GLU A 50 -10.18 -12.67 12.43
N ALA A 51 -10.55 -12.04 13.56
CA ALA A 51 -11.16 -10.71 13.55
C ALA A 51 -10.23 -9.64 13.00
N GLN A 52 -8.94 -9.66 13.38
CA GLN A 52 -7.93 -8.75 12.83
C GLN A 52 -7.73 -9.00 11.33
N MET A 53 -7.73 -10.26 10.90
CA MET A 53 -7.62 -10.58 9.48
C MET A 53 -8.79 -10.03 8.68
N GLN A 54 -10.03 -10.21 9.14
CA GLN A 54 -11.22 -9.66 8.48
C GLN A 54 -11.18 -8.13 8.44
N HIS A 55 -10.72 -7.47 9.52
CA HIS A 55 -10.53 -6.03 9.54
C HIS A 55 -9.46 -5.58 8.54
N ALA A 56 -8.31 -6.26 8.47
CA ALA A 56 -7.26 -5.96 7.51
C ALA A 56 -7.71 -6.15 6.04
N VAL A 57 -8.51 -7.22 5.76
CA VAL A 57 -9.10 -7.44 4.43
C VAL A 57 -10.00 -6.28 4.01
N GLN A 58 -10.82 -5.78 4.93
CA GLN A 58 -11.69 -4.65 4.66
C GLN A 58 -10.88 -3.37 4.47
N ARG A 59 -9.96 -3.10 5.40
CA ARG A 59 -9.15 -1.88 5.44
C ARG A 59 -8.25 -1.73 4.21
N TYR A 60 -7.58 -2.80 3.78
CA TYR A 60 -6.66 -2.78 2.64
C TYR A 60 -7.29 -3.28 1.34
N HIS A 61 -8.58 -3.59 1.36
CA HIS A 61 -9.29 -4.17 0.23
C HIS A 61 -8.61 -5.43 -0.33
N LEU A 62 -8.04 -6.27 0.55
CA LEU A 62 -7.28 -7.45 0.09
C LEU A 62 -8.16 -8.33 -0.79
N GLY A 63 -7.62 -8.72 -1.94
CA GLY A 63 -8.29 -9.58 -2.88
C GLY A 63 -7.75 -11.01 -2.87
N CYS A 64 -8.50 -11.93 -3.49
CA CYS A 64 -8.05 -13.29 -3.76
C CYS A 64 -8.10 -13.58 -5.26
N SER A 65 -7.01 -14.08 -5.82
CA SER A 65 -6.97 -14.59 -7.18
C SER A 65 -7.53 -16.01 -7.24
N ARG A 66 -7.96 -16.47 -8.43
CA ARG A 66 -8.55 -17.81 -8.61
C ARG A 66 -7.64 -18.95 -8.22
N ASP A 67 -6.34 -18.72 -8.23
CA ASP A 67 -5.27 -19.67 -7.93
C ASP A 67 -4.68 -19.51 -6.51
N GLY A 68 -5.43 -18.83 -5.61
CA GLY A 68 -5.11 -18.73 -4.17
C GLY A 68 -4.17 -17.59 -3.79
N GLY A 69 -3.63 -16.85 -4.75
CA GLY A 69 -2.77 -15.69 -4.46
C GLY A 69 -3.54 -14.53 -3.84
N VAL A 70 -2.93 -13.84 -2.89
CA VAL A 70 -3.47 -12.56 -2.40
C VAL A 70 -3.26 -11.46 -3.44
N ILE A 71 -4.24 -10.57 -3.58
CA ILE A 71 -4.13 -9.38 -4.42
C ILE A 71 -3.98 -8.16 -3.52
N PHE A 72 -2.83 -7.51 -3.59
CA PHE A 72 -2.56 -6.23 -2.95
C PHE A 72 -2.88 -5.11 -3.94
N TRP A 73 -4.05 -4.51 -3.81
CA TRP A 73 -4.49 -3.44 -4.69
C TRP A 73 -3.76 -2.14 -4.40
N GLN A 74 -3.28 -1.51 -5.45
CA GLN A 74 -2.73 -0.17 -5.40
C GLN A 74 -3.83 0.82 -5.77
N ILE A 75 -4.37 1.47 -4.76
CA ILE A 75 -5.49 2.41 -4.85
C ILE A 75 -4.98 3.76 -4.35
N ASP A 76 -5.23 4.81 -5.12
CA ASP A 76 -4.81 6.16 -4.78
C ASP A 76 -5.75 6.85 -3.76
N THR A 77 -5.48 8.11 -3.47
CA THR A 77 -6.30 8.93 -2.56
C THR A 77 -7.68 9.28 -3.11
N LEU A 78 -7.94 9.06 -4.39
CA LEU A 78 -9.25 9.28 -5.02
C LEU A 78 -10.05 7.98 -5.18
N GLY A 79 -9.54 6.86 -4.65
CA GLY A 79 -10.15 5.54 -4.78
C GLY A 79 -9.96 4.90 -6.15
N GLN A 80 -9.05 5.42 -6.99
CA GLN A 80 -8.76 4.87 -8.31
C GLN A 80 -7.74 3.73 -8.20
N ILE A 81 -8.00 2.63 -8.91
CA ILE A 81 -7.08 1.50 -8.97
C ILE A 81 -5.97 1.81 -9.97
N PHE A 82 -4.74 1.77 -9.51
CA PHE A 82 -3.54 1.80 -10.37
C PHE A 82 -3.19 0.41 -10.89
N ASP A 83 -3.11 -0.59 -10.00
CA ASP A 83 -2.91 -2.00 -10.35
C ASP A 83 -3.25 -2.89 -9.15
N GLY A 84 -2.99 -4.20 -9.28
CA GLY A 84 -3.04 -5.19 -8.20
C GLY A 84 -1.84 -6.12 -8.29
N LYS A 85 -1.03 -6.17 -7.23
CA LYS A 85 0.09 -7.11 -7.14
C LYS A 85 -0.39 -8.43 -6.56
N ILE A 86 -0.27 -9.50 -7.33
CA ILE A 86 -0.63 -10.85 -6.92
C ILE A 86 0.60 -11.53 -6.34
N MET A 87 0.50 -11.94 -5.08
CA MET A 87 1.58 -12.60 -4.36
C MET A 87 1.11 -13.96 -3.83
N TYR A 88 2.06 -14.89 -3.74
CA TYR A 88 1.80 -16.24 -3.28
C TYR A 88 2.60 -16.50 -2.01
N TYR A 89 1.92 -17.12 -1.04
CA TYR A 89 2.49 -17.44 0.26
C TYR A 89 2.30 -18.91 0.58
N ARG A 90 3.28 -19.50 1.22
CA ARG A 90 3.22 -20.86 1.75
C ARG A 90 2.48 -20.89 3.09
N PRO A 91 2.06 -22.07 3.57
CA PRO A 91 1.38 -22.20 4.86
C PRO A 91 2.17 -21.66 6.05
N ASP A 92 3.50 -21.58 5.96
CA ASP A 92 4.40 -20.98 6.96
C ASP A 92 4.48 -19.45 6.91
N CYS A 93 3.63 -18.83 6.10
CA CYS A 93 3.57 -17.37 5.87
C CYS A 93 4.82 -16.77 5.21
N HIS A 94 5.70 -17.59 4.63
CA HIS A 94 6.80 -17.11 3.79
C HIS A 94 6.34 -17.03 2.33
N ARG A 95 6.98 -16.10 1.60
CA ARG A 95 6.75 -15.99 0.16
C ARG A 95 7.04 -17.32 -0.53
N ASP A 96 6.14 -17.73 -1.41
CA ASP A 96 6.39 -18.84 -2.32
C ASP A 96 7.31 -18.38 -3.44
N HIS A 97 8.55 -18.87 -3.45
CA HIS A 97 9.55 -18.52 -4.45
C HIS A 97 9.42 -19.32 -5.76
N GLU A 98 8.63 -20.38 -5.76
CA GLU A 98 8.34 -21.16 -6.98
C GLU A 98 7.31 -20.43 -7.87
N ARG A 99 6.54 -19.53 -7.28
CA ARG A 99 5.52 -18.73 -7.95
C ARG A 99 5.93 -17.26 -7.98
N HIS A 100 6.20 -16.75 -9.20
CA HIS A 100 6.59 -15.36 -9.35
C HIS A 100 5.42 -14.39 -9.06
N PRO A 101 5.71 -13.20 -8.50
CA PRO A 101 4.72 -12.13 -8.40
C PRO A 101 4.15 -11.79 -9.76
N GLN A 102 2.85 -11.49 -9.79
CA GLN A 102 2.17 -11.09 -11.02
C GLN A 102 1.42 -9.79 -10.80
N TRP A 103 1.14 -9.11 -11.89
CA TRP A 103 0.31 -7.91 -11.89
C TRP A 103 -1.04 -8.21 -12.52
N VAL A 104 -2.12 -7.71 -11.93
CA VAL A 104 -3.48 -7.88 -12.46
C VAL A 104 -3.55 -7.28 -13.87
N SER A 105 -2.95 -6.11 -14.08
CA SER A 105 -2.86 -5.48 -15.40
C SER A 105 -2.21 -6.40 -16.43
N ASN A 106 -1.11 -7.08 -16.10
CA ASN A 106 -0.45 -8.00 -17.03
C ASN A 106 -1.32 -9.22 -17.35
N ARG A 107 -2.00 -9.80 -16.35
CA ARG A 107 -2.95 -10.90 -16.59
C ARG A 107 -4.08 -10.48 -17.53
N LEU A 108 -4.60 -9.27 -17.37
CA LEU A 108 -5.66 -8.74 -18.21
C LEU A 108 -5.16 -8.45 -19.63
N LYS A 109 -3.97 -7.84 -19.76
CA LYS A 109 -3.34 -7.61 -21.07
C LYS A 109 -3.21 -8.92 -21.85
N HIS A 110 -2.62 -9.95 -21.25
CA HIS A 110 -2.50 -11.27 -21.90
C HIS A 110 -3.86 -11.90 -22.21
N HIS A 111 -4.85 -11.74 -21.34
CA HIS A 111 -6.18 -12.29 -21.57
C HIS A 111 -6.89 -11.65 -22.78
N TYR A 112 -6.75 -10.32 -22.93
CA TYR A 112 -7.47 -9.57 -23.96
C TYR A 112 -6.68 -9.36 -25.26
N LEU A 113 -5.35 -9.26 -25.17
CA LEU A 113 -4.47 -8.95 -26.31
C LEU A 113 -3.69 -10.18 -26.80
N GLY A 114 -3.86 -11.34 -26.14
CA GLY A 114 -3.07 -12.53 -26.42
C GLY A 114 -1.58 -12.29 -26.14
N ASP A 115 -0.72 -12.82 -27.03
CA ASP A 115 0.73 -12.74 -26.89
C ASP A 115 1.39 -11.62 -27.70
N ASP A 116 0.61 -10.59 -28.10
CA ASP A 116 1.15 -9.42 -28.79
C ASP A 116 2.03 -8.58 -27.84
N LYS A 117 3.33 -8.89 -27.84
CA LYS A 117 4.31 -8.27 -26.94
C LYS A 117 4.50 -6.77 -27.21
N GLU A 118 4.37 -6.31 -28.44
CA GLU A 118 4.55 -4.89 -28.80
C GLU A 118 3.37 -4.06 -28.25
N LEU A 119 2.15 -4.55 -28.46
CA LEU A 119 0.96 -3.89 -27.94
C LEU A 119 0.92 -3.93 -26.40
N ILE A 120 1.26 -5.06 -25.78
CA ILE A 120 1.35 -5.18 -24.32
C ILE A 120 2.37 -4.20 -23.74
N ALA A 121 3.54 -4.07 -24.36
CA ALA A 121 4.59 -3.15 -23.92
C ALA A 121 4.23 -1.67 -24.12
N SER A 122 3.38 -1.35 -25.11
CA SER A 122 2.93 0.03 -25.37
C SER A 122 2.00 0.58 -24.29
N ILE A 123 1.39 -0.29 -23.47
CA ILE A 123 0.47 0.12 -22.39
C ILE A 123 1.27 0.38 -21.13
N PRO A 124 1.39 1.64 -20.67
CA PRO A 124 2.17 1.96 -19.50
C PRO A 124 1.59 1.33 -18.23
N SER A 125 2.46 0.94 -17.32
CA SER A 125 2.10 0.54 -15.97
C SER A 125 2.40 1.69 -15.01
N CYS A 126 1.40 2.08 -14.23
CA CYS A 126 1.56 3.07 -13.15
C CYS A 126 1.34 2.38 -11.82
N HIS A 127 2.15 2.74 -10.83
CA HIS A 127 2.08 2.16 -9.50
C HIS A 127 2.11 3.27 -8.44
N CYS A 128 1.24 3.17 -7.43
CA CYS A 128 1.32 3.95 -6.19
C CYS A 128 1.78 3.06 -5.02
N LEU A 129 1.95 3.63 -3.84
CA LEU A 129 2.20 2.83 -2.65
C LEU A 129 0.93 2.02 -2.28
N PHE A 130 1.11 0.77 -1.88
CA PHE A 130 0.03 0.00 -1.30
C PHE A 130 -0.48 0.67 -0.02
N GLY A 131 -1.79 0.81 0.13
CA GLY A 131 -2.41 1.49 1.28
C GLY A 131 -2.60 3.00 1.11
N THR A 132 -2.28 3.61 -0.04
CA THR A 132 -2.41 5.07 -0.26
C THR A 132 -3.84 5.58 -0.04
N HIS A 133 -4.88 4.80 -0.33
CA HIS A 133 -6.28 5.15 -0.09
C HIS A 133 -6.59 5.45 1.39
N LEU A 134 -5.84 4.88 2.33
CA LEU A 134 -6.03 5.11 3.77
C LEU A 134 -5.80 6.57 4.17
N LEU A 135 -5.08 7.35 3.37
CA LEU A 135 -4.86 8.79 3.62
C LEU A 135 -6.17 9.58 3.49
N SER A 136 -6.99 9.24 2.50
CA SER A 136 -8.29 9.92 2.30
C SER A 136 -9.29 9.53 3.38
N GLU A 137 -9.31 8.27 3.76
CA GLU A 137 -10.16 7.79 4.85
C GLU A 137 -9.82 8.51 6.16
N GLU A 138 -8.54 8.70 6.46
CA GLU A 138 -8.07 9.45 7.62
C GLU A 138 -8.53 10.91 7.57
N LEU A 139 -8.41 11.57 6.42
CA LEU A 139 -8.84 12.97 6.23
C LEU A 139 -10.36 13.13 6.38
N ILE A 140 -11.14 12.20 5.86
CA ILE A 140 -12.62 12.22 5.98
C ILE A 140 -13.02 12.10 7.46
N VAL A 141 -12.49 11.09 8.16
CA VAL A 141 -12.78 10.88 9.59
C VAL A 141 -12.42 12.11 10.41
N LYS A 142 -11.23 12.68 10.19
CA LYS A 142 -10.79 13.88 10.92
C LYS A 142 -11.61 15.11 10.59
N SER A 143 -12.09 15.28 9.37
CA SER A 143 -12.97 16.38 8.99
C SER A 143 -14.36 16.26 9.63
N GLU A 144 -14.89 15.05 9.75
CA GLU A 144 -16.17 14.79 10.43
C GLU A 144 -16.06 15.00 11.96
N GLU A 145 -14.99 14.50 12.59
CA GLU A 145 -14.71 14.76 14.01
C GLU A 145 -14.61 16.27 14.29
N PHE A 146 -13.95 17.01 13.40
CA PHE A 146 -13.78 18.46 13.52
C PHE A 146 -15.10 19.20 13.31
N ALA A 147 -15.92 18.82 12.31
CA ALA A 147 -17.23 19.41 12.06
C ALA A 147 -18.16 19.21 13.27
N THR A 148 -18.19 18.01 13.83
CA THR A 148 -18.98 17.68 15.03
C THR A 148 -18.51 18.49 16.26
N ALA A 149 -17.21 18.69 16.43
CA ALA A 149 -16.64 19.49 17.50
C ALA A 149 -16.98 20.99 17.33
N LEU A 150 -17.03 21.50 16.09
CA LEU A 150 -17.44 22.88 15.80
C LEU A 150 -18.94 23.10 16.08
N GLU A 151 -19.78 22.18 15.67
CA GLU A 151 -21.22 22.24 15.94
C GLU A 151 -21.54 22.23 17.44
N SER A 152 -20.74 21.52 18.23
CA SER A 152 -20.86 21.47 19.69
C SER A 152 -20.32 22.73 20.39
N SER A 153 -19.49 23.54 19.72
CA SER A 153 -18.88 24.77 20.24
C SER A 153 -19.50 26.05 19.67
N VAL A 154 -20.85 26.17 19.66
CA VAL A 154 -21.56 27.31 19.08
C VAL A 154 -21.12 28.65 19.67
N SER A 155 -20.19 29.33 19.02
CA SER A 155 -20.09 30.81 18.95
C SER A 155 -19.19 31.23 17.79
N GLY A 156 -19.79 31.90 16.82
CA GLY A 156 -19.25 32.18 15.50
C GLY A 156 -17.94 32.94 15.46
N SER A 157 -17.03 32.38 14.72
CA SER A 157 -15.94 33.10 14.03
C SER A 157 -15.55 32.32 12.78
N PRO A 158 -15.19 32.96 11.67
CA PRO A 158 -14.88 32.27 10.41
C PRO A 158 -13.62 31.41 10.56
N VAL A 159 -13.68 30.24 9.95
CA VAL A 159 -12.59 29.26 9.89
C VAL A 159 -11.38 29.88 9.19
N GLY A 160 -10.33 30.20 9.95
CA GLY A 160 -9.08 30.78 9.44
C GLY A 160 -7.99 29.71 9.16
N ASN A 161 -6.93 30.11 8.46
CA ASN A 161 -5.74 29.27 8.15
C ASN A 161 -5.16 28.52 9.35
N SER A 162 -5.30 29.05 10.58
CA SER A 162 -4.85 28.39 11.81
C SER A 162 -5.52 27.03 12.07
N GLN A 163 -6.74 26.80 11.56
CA GLN A 163 -7.49 25.56 11.76
C GLN A 163 -7.02 24.44 10.83
N LEU A 164 -6.56 24.78 9.61
CA LEU A 164 -5.90 23.83 8.71
C LEU A 164 -4.58 23.31 9.28
N TYR A 165 -3.80 24.17 9.95
CA TYR A 165 -2.58 23.75 10.66
C TYR A 165 -2.90 22.80 11.83
N THR A 166 -4.00 23.02 12.54
CA THR A 166 -4.44 22.16 13.63
C THR A 166 -4.89 20.78 13.12
N LEU A 167 -5.58 20.72 11.99
CA LEU A 167 -5.99 19.46 11.36
C LEU A 167 -4.77 18.62 10.95
N ASN A 168 -3.79 19.22 10.28
CA ASN A 168 -2.57 18.53 9.86
C ASN A 168 -1.74 18.01 11.04
N SER A 169 -1.75 18.71 12.18
CA SER A 169 -1.04 18.25 13.39
C SER A 169 -1.71 17.06 14.07
N GLN A 170 -2.97 16.75 13.73
CA GLN A 170 -3.73 15.62 14.27
C GLN A 170 -3.69 14.37 13.36
N LEU A 171 -3.15 14.49 12.14
CA LEU A 171 -3.01 13.34 11.26
C LEU A 171 -2.02 12.33 11.81
N ARG A 172 -2.38 11.05 11.73
CA ARG A 172 -1.44 9.98 12.11
C ARG A 172 -0.19 10.02 11.22
N PRO A 173 0.98 9.75 11.78
CA PRO A 173 2.18 9.57 10.96
C PRO A 173 2.01 8.38 10.03
N VAL A 174 2.62 8.47 8.86
CA VAL A 174 2.68 7.39 7.88
C VAL A 174 3.97 6.61 8.06
N ALA A 175 3.86 5.29 8.16
CA ALA A 175 4.99 4.37 8.14
C ALA A 175 5.02 3.64 6.78
N VAL A 176 6.18 3.65 6.10
CA VAL A 176 6.36 2.94 4.83
C VAL A 176 7.35 1.81 5.03
N VAL A 177 6.96 0.60 4.65
CA VAL A 177 7.78 -0.64 4.67
C VAL A 177 8.00 -1.17 3.25
N GLU A 178 8.89 -2.16 3.07
CA GLU A 178 9.13 -2.74 1.74
C GLU A 178 7.96 -3.62 1.29
N ALA A 179 7.54 -4.58 2.12
CA ALA A 179 6.57 -5.59 1.75
C ALA A 179 5.15 -5.25 2.21
N GLU A 180 4.17 -5.56 1.37
CA GLU A 180 2.75 -5.41 1.67
C GLU A 180 2.32 -6.27 2.88
N LYS A 181 2.87 -7.49 3.02
CA LYS A 181 2.68 -8.37 4.19
C LYS A 181 2.99 -7.62 5.49
N THR A 182 4.14 -6.97 5.53
CA THR A 182 4.61 -6.23 6.70
C THR A 182 3.67 -5.09 7.06
N ALA A 183 3.20 -4.30 6.07
CA ALA A 183 2.23 -3.24 6.30
C ALA A 183 0.91 -3.77 6.87
N VAL A 184 0.37 -4.85 6.30
CA VAL A 184 -0.88 -5.48 6.74
C VAL A 184 -0.78 -5.96 8.18
N ILE A 185 0.28 -6.69 8.53
CA ILE A 185 0.49 -7.20 9.90
C ILE A 185 0.61 -6.05 10.90
N LEU A 186 1.49 -5.08 10.60
CA LEU A 186 1.77 -4.00 11.55
C LEU A 186 0.59 -3.06 11.74
N SER A 187 -0.30 -2.92 10.76
CA SER A 187 -1.50 -2.09 10.91
C SER A 187 -2.45 -2.57 12.00
N GLU A 188 -2.48 -3.88 12.26
CA GLU A 188 -3.35 -4.48 13.29
C GLU A 188 -2.71 -4.47 14.69
N HIS A 189 -1.39 -4.28 14.77
CA HIS A 189 -0.66 -4.26 16.03
C HIS A 189 -0.21 -2.86 16.45
N TYR A 190 0.00 -1.95 15.50
CA TYR A 190 0.55 -0.61 15.74
C TYR A 190 -0.30 0.46 15.04
N SER A 191 -1.52 0.63 15.50
CA SER A 191 -2.53 1.55 14.92
C SER A 191 -2.18 3.04 15.00
N ALA A 192 -1.11 3.40 15.74
CA ALA A 192 -0.62 4.77 15.82
C ALA A 192 -0.06 5.30 14.48
N TYR A 193 0.17 4.42 13.51
CA TYR A 193 0.63 4.76 12.16
C TYR A 193 -0.39 4.34 11.10
N LEU A 194 -0.39 5.06 9.98
CA LEU A 194 -0.90 4.53 8.73
C LEU A 194 0.22 3.74 8.05
N TRP A 195 0.03 2.43 7.88
CA TRP A 195 1.05 1.55 7.32
C TRP A 195 0.85 1.39 5.81
N LEU A 196 1.86 1.77 5.04
CA LEU A 196 1.93 1.66 3.59
C LEU A 196 3.10 0.78 3.18
N ALA A 197 3.07 0.25 1.95
CA ALA A 197 4.19 -0.52 1.43
C ALA A 197 4.63 -0.03 0.04
N ALA A 198 5.94 -0.07 -0.18
CA ALA A 198 6.54 0.27 -1.46
C ALA A 198 6.34 -0.84 -2.51
N GLY A 199 6.29 -2.10 -2.07
CA GLY A 199 6.24 -3.28 -2.94
C GLY A 199 7.60 -3.87 -3.27
N GLY A 200 8.69 -3.31 -2.73
CA GLY A 200 10.07 -3.78 -2.87
C GLY A 200 11.08 -2.65 -2.70
N LEU A 201 12.36 -3.03 -2.55
CA LEU A 201 13.46 -2.11 -2.27
C LEU A 201 13.56 -0.94 -3.27
N PHE A 202 13.44 -1.24 -4.57
CA PHE A 202 13.62 -0.26 -5.65
C PHE A 202 12.32 0.40 -6.10
N GLU A 203 11.19 -0.04 -5.54
CA GLU A 203 9.88 0.47 -5.90
C GLU A 203 9.54 1.80 -5.22
N LEU A 204 10.27 2.17 -4.17
CA LEU A 204 10.12 3.46 -3.52
C LEU A 204 10.84 4.55 -4.32
N THR A 205 10.08 5.60 -4.68
CA THR A 205 10.60 6.81 -5.33
C THR A 205 10.12 8.06 -4.60
N ALA A 206 10.77 9.20 -4.84
CA ALA A 206 10.38 10.47 -4.23
C ALA A 206 8.98 10.90 -4.67
N GLU A 207 8.59 10.64 -5.92
CA GLU A 207 7.26 10.95 -6.46
C GLU A 207 6.15 10.18 -5.72
N LYS A 208 6.39 8.90 -5.38
CA LYS A 208 5.43 8.08 -4.63
C LYS A 208 5.23 8.59 -3.19
N LEU A 209 6.15 9.39 -2.65
CA LEU A 209 6.01 10.02 -1.35
C LEU A 209 5.26 11.35 -1.40
N PHE A 210 5.10 11.96 -2.57
CA PHE A 210 4.44 13.26 -2.71
C PHE A 210 3.00 13.29 -2.16
N PRO A 211 2.13 12.27 -2.38
CA PRO A 211 0.79 12.26 -1.80
C PRO A 211 0.78 12.27 -0.26
N LEU A 212 1.91 11.94 0.38
CA LEU A 212 2.06 11.87 1.84
C LEU A 212 2.57 13.18 2.47
N HIS A 213 2.80 14.25 1.69
CA HIS A 213 3.54 15.44 2.11
C HIS A 213 2.93 16.18 3.32
N HIS A 214 1.63 15.99 3.58
CA HIS A 214 0.96 16.56 4.75
C HIS A 214 1.16 15.75 6.04
N HIS A 215 1.68 14.53 5.93
CA HIS A 215 1.94 13.65 7.07
C HIS A 215 3.42 13.68 7.48
N ARG A 216 3.69 13.33 8.73
CA ARG A 216 5.03 12.90 9.14
C ARG A 216 5.27 11.50 8.60
N ILE A 217 6.30 11.31 7.78
CA ILE A 217 6.61 10.05 7.10
C ILE A 217 7.83 9.41 7.79
N VAL A 218 7.71 8.13 8.13
CA VAL A 218 8.82 7.31 8.64
C VAL A 218 9.00 6.12 7.72
N LEU A 219 10.17 5.98 7.13
CA LEU A 219 10.53 4.86 6.28
C LEU A 219 11.21 3.79 7.11
N PHE A 220 10.80 2.53 6.95
CA PHE A 220 11.36 1.37 7.62
C PHE A 220 11.87 0.37 6.56
N PRO A 221 13.08 0.60 6.00
CA PRO A 221 13.69 -0.36 5.08
C PRO A 221 13.99 -1.67 5.80
N ASP A 222 13.96 -2.78 5.05
CA ASP A 222 14.50 -4.04 5.53
C ASP A 222 16.00 -3.89 5.79
N THR A 223 16.58 -4.72 6.65
CA THR A 223 18.02 -4.65 6.90
C THR A 223 18.81 -5.58 5.97
N ASP A 224 20.07 -5.24 5.73
CA ASP A 224 21.02 -6.08 4.99
C ASP A 224 22.45 -5.84 5.48
N PRO A 225 23.41 -6.77 5.19
CA PRO A 225 24.79 -6.66 5.68
C PRO A 225 25.53 -5.40 5.20
N ASP A 226 25.14 -4.87 4.04
CA ASP A 226 25.87 -3.82 3.33
C ASP A 226 25.18 -2.44 3.44
N LEU A 227 24.12 -2.32 4.25
CA LEU A 227 23.31 -1.09 4.39
C LEU A 227 22.70 -0.60 3.07
N LYS A 228 22.51 -1.47 2.08
CA LYS A 228 22.00 -1.08 0.75
C LYS A 228 20.59 -0.55 0.80
N ALA A 229 19.70 -1.25 1.54
CA ALA A 229 18.30 -0.86 1.68
C ALA A 229 18.19 0.49 2.41
N TYR A 230 18.91 0.62 3.53
CA TYR A 230 18.93 1.85 4.30
C TYR A 230 19.45 3.04 3.48
N THR A 231 20.60 2.86 2.81
CA THR A 231 21.22 3.92 1.99
C THR A 231 20.30 4.33 0.84
N ARG A 232 19.73 3.36 0.12
CA ARG A 232 18.81 3.63 -0.98
C ARG A 232 17.59 4.45 -0.53
N TRP A 233 16.97 4.05 0.57
CA TRP A 233 15.79 4.77 1.08
C TRP A 233 16.15 6.12 1.71
N TYR A 234 17.36 6.27 2.23
CA TYR A 234 17.87 7.57 2.68
C TYR A 234 18.01 8.57 1.52
N GLU A 235 18.52 8.11 0.36
CA GLU A 235 18.60 8.92 -0.87
C GLU A 235 17.21 9.35 -1.34
N VAL A 236 16.24 8.44 -1.38
CA VAL A 236 14.85 8.76 -1.74
C VAL A 236 14.24 9.75 -0.76
N ALA A 237 14.45 9.57 0.54
CA ALA A 237 13.97 10.51 1.54
C ALA A 237 14.60 11.91 1.38
N HIS A 238 15.90 11.97 1.07
CA HIS A 238 16.57 13.22 0.80
C HIS A 238 15.99 13.95 -0.44
N GLU A 239 15.76 13.19 -1.50
CA GLU A 239 15.15 13.72 -2.73
C GLU A 239 13.70 14.20 -2.49
N ALA A 240 12.86 13.44 -1.79
CA ALA A 240 11.48 13.80 -1.46
C ALA A 240 11.42 15.09 -0.60
N ARG A 241 12.34 15.26 0.35
CA ARG A 241 12.46 16.53 1.10
C ARG A 241 12.81 17.70 0.19
N ARG A 242 13.78 17.50 -0.69
CA ARG A 242 14.28 18.56 -1.59
C ARG A 242 13.25 18.96 -2.65
N LEU A 243 12.57 18.00 -3.29
CA LEU A 243 11.66 18.26 -4.42
C LEU A 243 10.25 18.63 -3.97
N TYR A 244 9.77 17.99 -2.91
CA TYR A 244 8.35 18.05 -2.54
C TYR A 244 8.09 18.59 -1.13
N GLY A 245 9.14 18.94 -0.38
CA GLY A 245 8.99 19.43 0.99
C GLY A 245 8.44 18.40 1.98
N CYS A 246 8.53 17.11 1.66
CA CYS A 246 8.02 16.04 2.52
C CYS A 246 8.72 16.02 3.88
N ASN A 247 7.95 15.90 4.96
CA ASN A 247 8.51 15.65 6.31
C ASN A 247 8.80 14.15 6.47
N VAL A 248 9.91 13.68 5.91
CA VAL A 248 10.27 12.26 5.84
C VAL A 248 11.57 11.97 6.57
N THR A 249 11.59 10.87 7.32
CA THR A 249 12.78 10.33 8.02
C THR A 249 12.93 8.85 7.73
N VAL A 250 14.15 8.34 7.77
CA VAL A 250 14.44 6.89 7.68
C VAL A 250 14.77 6.38 9.07
N SER A 251 14.06 5.34 9.51
CA SER A 251 14.29 4.72 10.80
C SER A 251 15.56 3.89 10.79
N PRO A 252 16.52 4.15 11.68
CA PRO A 252 17.69 3.32 11.83
C PRO A 252 17.45 2.08 12.70
N LEU A 253 16.19 1.78 13.07
CA LEU A 253 15.83 0.79 14.07
C LEU A 253 16.47 -0.58 13.79
N LEU A 254 16.29 -1.11 12.59
CA LEU A 254 16.84 -2.42 12.24
C LEU A 254 18.36 -2.37 12.13
N GLU A 255 18.91 -1.30 11.57
CA GLU A 255 20.36 -1.17 11.42
C GLU A 255 21.12 -1.11 12.74
N LEU A 256 20.52 -0.48 13.76
CA LEU A 256 21.13 -0.36 15.09
C LEU A 256 20.94 -1.59 15.98
N ASN A 257 19.88 -2.38 15.74
CA ASN A 257 19.48 -3.42 16.69
C ASN A 257 19.50 -4.85 16.12
N ALA A 258 19.50 -5.03 14.80
CA ALA A 258 19.57 -6.37 14.20
C ALA A 258 20.96 -6.98 14.37
N THR A 259 21.00 -8.28 14.73
CA THR A 259 22.27 -9.03 14.80
C THR A 259 22.87 -9.24 13.43
N PRO A 260 24.18 -9.58 13.32
CA PRO A 260 24.79 -9.91 12.02
C PRO A 260 24.05 -11.02 11.27
N GLU A 261 23.56 -12.05 11.99
CA GLU A 261 22.81 -13.17 11.42
C GLU A 261 21.46 -12.70 10.87
N GLN A 262 20.78 -11.80 11.58
CA GLN A 262 19.53 -11.19 11.14
C GLN A 262 19.74 -10.33 9.89
N LYS A 263 20.83 -9.56 9.81
CA LYS A 263 21.20 -8.79 8.63
C LYS A 263 21.50 -9.69 7.42
N GLN A 264 22.18 -10.83 7.63
CA GLN A 264 22.39 -11.82 6.57
C GLN A 264 21.08 -12.41 6.04
N ARG A 265 20.09 -12.59 6.91
CA ARG A 265 18.74 -13.06 6.55
C ARG A 265 17.89 -11.96 5.93
N LYS A 266 18.33 -10.69 5.96
CA LYS A 266 17.61 -9.52 5.46
C LYS A 266 16.22 -9.43 6.07
N ILE A 267 16.15 -9.45 7.40
CA ILE A 267 14.89 -9.42 8.11
C ILE A 267 14.15 -8.10 7.91
N ASP A 268 12.83 -8.19 7.93
CA ASP A 268 11.93 -7.05 7.95
C ASP A 268 11.54 -6.65 9.39
N LEU A 269 10.72 -5.62 9.51
CA LEU A 269 10.27 -5.12 10.80
C LEU A 269 9.36 -6.13 11.53
N VAL A 270 8.60 -6.97 10.83
CA VAL A 270 7.78 -8.04 11.42
C VAL A 270 8.66 -9.13 11.99
N ASP A 271 9.67 -9.59 11.26
CA ASP A 271 10.62 -10.60 11.74
C ASP A 271 11.32 -10.13 13.02
N TYR A 272 11.70 -8.84 13.08
CA TYR A 272 12.33 -8.25 14.24
C TYR A 272 11.41 -8.17 15.46
N LEU A 273 10.18 -7.67 15.28
CA LEU A 273 9.25 -7.43 16.37
C LEU A 273 8.59 -8.72 16.91
N PHE A 274 8.31 -9.68 16.03
CA PHE A 274 7.67 -10.94 16.41
C PHE A 274 8.67 -12.07 16.71
N LYS A 275 10.00 -11.80 16.54
CA LYS A 275 11.09 -12.75 16.83
C LYS A 275 10.90 -14.11 16.12
N LYS A 276 10.51 -14.08 14.87
CA LYS A 276 10.25 -15.27 14.04
C LYS A 276 11.33 -15.49 12.99
#